data_52ee202e8fe2403afacc5e8b4ca8904d
#
_entry.id   52ee202e8fe2403afacc5e8b4ca8904d
#
_cell.length_a   1.000
_cell.length_b   1.000
_cell.length_c   1.000
_cell.angle_alpha   90.00
_cell.angle_beta   90.00
_cell.angle_gamma   90.00
#
_symmetry.space_group_name_H-M   'P 1'
#
loop_
_entity.id
_entity.type
_entity.pdbx_description
1 polymer ?
#
loop_
_entity_poly.entity_id
_entity_poly.type
_entity_poly.pdbx_seq_one_letter_code
_entity_poly.pdbx_strand_id
1 'polypeptide(L)'
;MKMLNKTLASLLAAGSLLALSQTALAVEDMPGGPAVRQLNLAPPVTKIAAEIHWLHWMMLIICIVIFIGVFGVMFYSILKHRKSLGHKPATFHESTTVEIIWTIVPFLIVIGMALPATRAVVAMKDTTNSDLTIKATGYQWKWGYDYIKGEGEGISFLSTLTTPRDQIDNQAPKSTTY
;
A
#
# COMPACT_ATOMS: atom_id res chain seq x y z
N MET A 1 10.59 37.29 31.17
CA MET A 1 10.55 37.79 29.80
C MET A 1 11.35 36.94 28.80
N LYS A 2 12.63 36.52 29.05
CA LYS A 2 13.44 35.74 28.08
C LYS A 2 12.91 34.32 27.77
N MET A 3 12.24 33.64 28.69
CA MET A 3 11.65 32.30 28.45
C MET A 3 10.37 32.38 27.63
N LEU A 4 9.52 33.38 27.87
CA LEU A 4 8.28 33.57 27.12
C LEU A 4 8.54 33.87 25.64
N ASN A 5 9.61 34.65 25.34
CA ASN A 5 10.00 34.92 23.96
C ASN A 5 10.52 33.65 23.20
N LYS A 6 11.18 32.73 23.92
CA LYS A 6 11.66 31.47 23.31
C LYS A 6 10.51 30.51 22.98
N THR A 7 9.52 30.40 23.88
CA THR A 7 8.33 29.57 23.63
C THR A 7 7.46 30.16 22.52
N LEU A 8 7.32 31.47 22.46
CA LEU A 8 6.59 32.14 21.38
C LEU A 8 7.29 31.97 20.03
N ALA A 9 8.61 32.08 20.00
CA ALA A 9 9.40 31.85 18.77
C ALA A 9 9.34 30.40 18.31
N SER A 10 9.34 29.40 19.20
CA SER A 10 9.21 27.99 18.83
C SER A 10 7.80 27.66 18.33
N LEU A 11 6.75 28.26 18.89
CA LEU A 11 5.37 28.11 18.42
C LEU A 11 5.16 28.75 17.06
N LEU A 12 5.75 29.92 16.82
CA LEU A 12 5.72 30.58 15.51
C LEU A 12 6.50 29.79 14.44
N ALA A 13 7.66 29.23 14.81
CA ALA A 13 8.44 28.37 13.90
C ALA A 13 7.70 27.06 13.58
N ALA A 14 7.06 26.43 14.55
CA ALA A 14 6.24 25.24 14.33
C ALA A 14 4.99 25.56 13.49
N GLY A 15 4.34 26.70 13.73
CA GLY A 15 3.21 27.18 12.93
C GLY A 15 3.58 27.49 11.49
N SER A 16 4.75 28.09 11.24
CA SER A 16 5.23 28.39 9.89
C SER A 16 5.64 27.12 9.13
N LEU A 17 6.23 26.11 9.80
CA LEU A 17 6.50 24.79 9.21
C LEU A 17 5.22 24.05 8.81
N LEU A 18 4.17 24.12 9.66
CA LEU A 18 2.85 23.55 9.36
C LEU A 18 2.16 24.29 8.21
N ALA A 19 2.29 25.61 8.10
CA ALA A 19 1.74 26.41 7.01
C ALA A 19 2.46 26.15 5.67
N LEU A 20 3.79 25.97 5.69
CA LEU A 20 4.58 25.63 4.51
C LEU A 20 4.31 24.21 4.00
N SER A 21 3.88 23.28 4.85
CA SER A 21 3.48 21.93 4.41
C SER A 21 2.18 21.91 3.61
N GLN A 22 1.38 22.97 3.66
CA GLN A 22 0.13 23.09 2.88
C GLN A 22 0.34 23.56 1.43
N THR A 23 1.52 24.09 1.12
CA THR A 23 1.86 24.56 -0.24
C THR A 23 2.58 23.52 -1.09
N ALA A 24 2.69 22.27 -0.63
CA ALA A 24 3.04 21.17 -1.51
C ALA A 24 1.96 21.11 -2.59
N LEU A 25 2.33 21.52 -3.82
CA LEU A 25 1.48 21.54 -5.00
C LEU A 25 0.68 20.24 -5.04
N ALA A 26 -0.62 20.35 -4.83
CA ALA A 26 -1.51 19.21 -4.83
C ALA A 26 -1.47 18.60 -6.22
N VAL A 27 -1.02 17.36 -6.32
CA VAL A 27 -1.26 16.55 -7.51
C VAL A 27 -2.77 16.46 -7.63
N GLU A 28 -3.33 16.89 -8.77
CA GLU A 28 -4.77 16.78 -9.03
C GLU A 28 -5.15 15.31 -9.25
N ASP A 29 -6.38 14.95 -8.85
CA ASP A 29 -6.94 13.64 -9.14
C ASP A 29 -7.04 13.46 -10.66
N MET A 30 -6.41 12.42 -11.19
CA MET A 30 -6.52 12.07 -12.59
C MET A 30 -7.60 11.00 -12.79
N PRO A 31 -8.53 11.16 -13.74
CA PRO A 31 -9.50 10.12 -14.06
C PRO A 31 -8.81 8.79 -14.38
N GLY A 32 -9.14 7.74 -13.62
CA GLY A 32 -8.51 6.41 -13.74
C GLY A 32 -7.15 6.26 -13.06
N GLY A 33 -6.60 7.34 -12.48
CA GLY A 33 -5.39 7.32 -11.69
C GLY A 33 -5.64 7.22 -10.17
N PRO A 34 -4.59 7.21 -9.35
CA PRO A 34 -4.73 7.25 -7.90
C PRO A 34 -5.25 8.62 -7.45
N ALA A 35 -6.11 8.61 -6.42
CA ALA A 35 -6.56 9.84 -5.78
C ALA A 35 -5.41 10.55 -5.04
N VAL A 36 -5.51 11.87 -4.90
CA VAL A 36 -4.52 12.65 -4.15
C VAL A 36 -4.38 12.12 -2.73
N ARG A 37 -3.13 11.85 -2.30
CA ARG A 37 -2.80 11.26 -0.99
C ARG A 37 -3.43 9.88 -0.75
N GLN A 38 -3.69 9.13 -1.80
CA GLN A 38 -4.19 7.77 -1.66
C GLN A 38 -3.16 6.87 -0.97
N LEU A 39 -3.49 6.41 0.24
CA LEU A 39 -2.63 5.52 1.04
C LEU A 39 -3.00 4.04 0.90
N ASN A 40 -4.11 3.73 0.26
CA ASN A 40 -4.62 2.38 0.14
C ASN A 40 -5.12 2.11 -1.28
N LEU A 41 -5.59 0.90 -1.54
CA LEU A 41 -6.16 0.51 -2.83
C LEU A 41 -7.33 1.42 -3.22
N ALA A 42 -7.45 1.71 -4.53
CA ALA A 42 -8.59 2.42 -5.07
C ALA A 42 -9.90 1.65 -4.82
N PRO A 43 -11.06 2.33 -4.79
CA PRO A 43 -12.36 1.67 -4.69
C PRO A 43 -12.53 0.61 -5.78
N PRO A 44 -12.96 -0.63 -5.44
CA PRO A 44 -13.10 -1.69 -6.40
C PRO A 44 -14.28 -1.46 -7.34
N VAL A 45 -14.07 -1.58 -8.64
CA VAL A 45 -15.11 -1.46 -9.70
C VAL A 45 -15.44 -2.79 -10.36
N THR A 46 -14.67 -3.85 -10.11
CA THR A 46 -14.92 -5.21 -10.62
C THR A 46 -15.06 -6.21 -9.48
N LYS A 47 -15.68 -7.37 -9.75
CA LYS A 47 -15.79 -8.45 -8.77
C LYS A 47 -14.41 -8.91 -8.27
N ILE A 48 -13.46 -9.09 -9.18
CA ILE A 48 -12.09 -9.48 -8.84
C ILE A 48 -11.40 -8.41 -7.99
N ALA A 49 -11.57 -7.13 -8.34
CA ALA A 49 -11.03 -6.03 -7.53
C ALA A 49 -11.64 -6.01 -6.12
N ALA A 50 -12.92 -6.32 -5.97
CA ALA A 50 -13.59 -6.42 -4.67
C ALA A 50 -13.03 -7.57 -3.83
N GLU A 51 -12.75 -8.73 -4.42
CA GLU A 51 -12.12 -9.87 -3.74
C GLU A 51 -10.70 -9.54 -3.29
N ILE A 52 -9.90 -8.90 -4.16
CA ILE A 52 -8.55 -8.45 -3.83
C ILE A 52 -8.59 -7.41 -2.69
N HIS A 53 -9.51 -6.47 -2.75
CA HIS A 53 -9.70 -5.45 -1.72
C HIS A 53 -10.05 -6.07 -0.36
N TRP A 54 -10.96 -7.08 -0.35
CA TRP A 54 -11.30 -7.82 0.85
C TRP A 54 -10.09 -8.59 1.43
N LEU A 55 -9.34 -9.30 0.56
CA LEU A 55 -8.13 -10.02 0.97
C LEU A 55 -7.07 -9.07 1.56
N HIS A 56 -6.89 -7.89 0.95
CA HIS A 56 -5.99 -6.86 1.45
C HIS A 56 -6.38 -6.39 2.85
N TRP A 57 -7.66 -6.07 3.06
CA TRP A 57 -8.15 -5.65 4.38
C TRP A 57 -8.03 -6.75 5.43
N MET A 58 -8.33 -7.99 5.06
CA MET A 58 -8.15 -9.14 5.96
C MET A 58 -6.69 -9.26 6.41
N MET A 59 -5.75 -9.20 5.47
CA MET A 59 -4.31 -9.22 5.77
C MET A 59 -3.88 -8.06 6.64
N LEU A 60 -4.32 -6.84 6.30
CA LEU A 60 -4.00 -5.64 7.05
C LEU A 60 -4.49 -5.71 8.50
N ILE A 61 -5.71 -6.17 8.72
CA ILE A 61 -6.28 -6.34 10.07
C ILE A 61 -5.47 -7.36 10.87
N ILE A 62 -5.13 -8.50 10.29
CA ILE A 62 -4.28 -9.51 10.94
C ILE A 62 -2.94 -8.91 11.34
N CYS A 63 -2.28 -8.18 10.44
CA CYS A 63 -1.01 -7.51 10.72
C CYS A 63 -1.13 -6.48 11.84
N ILE A 64 -2.19 -5.67 11.84
CA ILE A 64 -2.44 -4.67 12.88
C ILE A 64 -2.67 -5.35 14.25
N VAL A 65 -3.44 -6.42 14.30
CA VAL A 65 -3.69 -7.17 15.55
C VAL A 65 -2.39 -7.74 16.11
N ILE A 66 -1.57 -8.36 15.26
CA ILE A 66 -0.26 -8.88 15.66
C ILE A 66 0.66 -7.74 16.14
N PHE A 67 0.70 -6.64 15.40
CA PHE A 67 1.49 -5.46 15.74
C PHE A 67 1.10 -4.91 17.12
N ILE A 68 -0.19 -4.67 17.34
CA ILE A 68 -0.70 -4.16 18.62
C ILE A 68 -0.40 -5.15 19.76
N GLY A 69 -0.57 -6.44 19.54
CA GLY A 69 -0.27 -7.49 20.52
C GLY A 69 1.21 -7.49 20.93
N VAL A 70 2.10 -7.57 19.95
CA VAL A 70 3.56 -7.64 20.19
C VAL A 70 4.07 -6.36 20.84
N PHE A 71 3.78 -5.20 20.24
CA PHE A 71 4.23 -3.92 20.80
C PHE A 71 3.56 -3.60 22.12
N GLY A 72 2.29 -3.98 22.31
CA GLY A 72 1.59 -3.82 23.58
C GLY A 72 2.29 -4.57 24.72
N VAL A 73 2.63 -5.85 24.51
CA VAL A 73 3.39 -6.65 25.49
C VAL A 73 4.79 -6.06 25.71
N MET A 74 5.46 -5.65 24.65
CA MET A 74 6.78 -5.03 24.74
C MET A 74 6.75 -3.75 25.56
N PHE A 75 5.86 -2.81 25.26
CA PHE A 75 5.73 -1.56 26.00
C PHE A 75 5.29 -1.80 27.46
N TYR A 76 4.36 -2.73 27.70
CA TYR A 76 3.97 -3.14 29.03
C TYR A 76 5.20 -3.62 29.83
N SER A 77 6.02 -4.49 29.23
CA SER A 77 7.22 -5.00 29.88
C SER A 77 8.24 -3.90 30.17
N ILE A 78 8.49 -2.99 29.24
CA ILE A 78 9.41 -1.86 29.42
C ILE A 78 8.94 -0.95 30.55
N LEU A 79 7.65 -0.63 30.61
CA LEU A 79 7.11 0.29 31.61
C LEU A 79 7.01 -0.34 33.00
N LYS A 80 6.54 -1.58 33.07
CA LYS A 80 6.21 -2.27 34.32
C LYS A 80 7.43 -2.93 34.97
N HIS A 81 8.35 -3.48 34.16
CA HIS A 81 9.50 -4.26 34.66
C HIS A 81 10.83 -3.53 34.54
N ARG A 82 10.82 -2.21 34.41
CA ARG A 82 12.05 -1.41 34.35
C ARG A 82 12.82 -1.51 35.69
N LYS A 83 14.15 -1.56 35.60
CA LYS A 83 15.05 -1.64 36.75
C LYS A 83 14.83 -0.53 37.79
N SER A 84 14.44 0.68 37.36
CA SER A 84 14.17 1.81 38.25
C SER A 84 12.98 1.60 39.21
N LEU A 85 12.12 0.62 38.98
CA LEU A 85 11.03 0.23 39.88
C LEU A 85 11.41 -0.89 40.83
N GLY A 86 12.70 -1.30 40.91
CA GLY A 86 13.17 -2.34 41.80
C GLY A 86 12.79 -3.76 41.41
N HIS A 87 12.27 -3.99 40.20
CA HIS A 87 11.95 -5.32 39.76
C HIS A 87 13.21 -6.15 39.55
N LYS A 88 13.20 -7.38 40.07
CA LYS A 88 14.23 -8.38 39.80
C LYS A 88 13.93 -9.06 38.45
N PRO A 89 14.96 -9.39 37.64
CA PRO A 89 14.77 -10.14 36.41
C PRO A 89 14.13 -11.50 36.69
N ALA A 90 13.28 -11.94 35.77
CA ALA A 90 12.70 -13.28 35.85
C ALA A 90 13.79 -14.34 35.63
N THR A 91 13.64 -15.48 36.28
CA THR A 91 14.60 -16.58 36.25
C THR A 91 14.20 -17.75 35.32
N PHE A 92 13.05 -17.62 34.63
CA PHE A 92 12.64 -18.64 33.65
C PHE A 92 13.44 -18.46 32.34
N HIS A 93 13.82 -19.54 31.72
CA HIS A 93 14.61 -19.52 30.50
C HIS A 93 13.81 -19.99 29.27
N GLU A 94 12.80 -20.82 29.45
CA GLU A 94 12.00 -21.40 28.38
C GLU A 94 10.56 -21.69 28.83
N SER A 95 9.65 -21.77 27.86
CA SER A 95 8.26 -22.17 28.07
C SER A 95 7.74 -22.88 26.83
N THR A 96 7.72 -24.20 26.85
CA THR A 96 7.23 -25.05 25.76
C THR A 96 5.82 -24.66 25.29
N THR A 97 4.94 -24.26 26.21
CA THR A 97 3.59 -23.81 25.86
C THR A 97 3.60 -22.57 24.97
N VAL A 98 4.42 -21.57 25.30
CA VAL A 98 4.55 -20.34 24.51
C VAL A 98 5.16 -20.65 23.15
N GLU A 99 6.15 -21.55 23.09
CA GLU A 99 6.80 -21.99 21.84
C GLU A 99 5.80 -22.65 20.89
N ILE A 100 4.97 -23.54 21.41
CA ILE A 100 3.91 -24.18 20.63
C ILE A 100 2.92 -23.14 20.11
N ILE A 101 2.48 -22.19 20.94
CA ILE A 101 1.49 -21.17 20.56
C ILE A 101 2.05 -20.30 19.43
N TRP A 102 3.27 -19.76 19.57
CA TRP A 102 3.82 -18.87 18.53
C TRP A 102 4.21 -19.58 17.23
N THR A 103 4.32 -20.93 17.25
CA THR A 103 4.51 -21.74 16.04
C THR A 103 3.18 -22.05 15.36
N ILE A 104 2.19 -22.51 16.14
CA ILE A 104 0.91 -22.96 15.59
C ILE A 104 0.07 -21.78 15.10
N VAL A 105 0.00 -20.66 15.82
CA VAL A 105 -0.86 -19.51 15.46
C VAL A 105 -0.49 -18.92 14.10
N PRO A 106 0.78 -18.57 13.79
CA PRO A 106 1.16 -18.10 12.46
C PRO A 106 0.92 -19.14 11.36
N PHE A 107 1.14 -20.41 11.64
CA PHE A 107 0.87 -21.48 10.69
C PHE A 107 -0.61 -21.55 10.29
N LEU A 108 -1.52 -21.47 11.27
CA LEU A 108 -2.96 -21.43 11.01
C LEU A 108 -3.39 -20.16 10.25
N ILE A 109 -2.79 -19.02 10.56
CA ILE A 109 -3.03 -17.77 9.84
C ILE A 109 -2.64 -17.92 8.36
N VAL A 110 -1.45 -18.47 8.08
CA VAL A 110 -0.99 -18.69 6.69
C VAL A 110 -1.92 -19.61 5.92
N ILE A 111 -2.35 -20.73 6.51
CA ILE A 111 -3.31 -21.64 5.87
C ILE A 111 -4.65 -20.92 5.63
N GLY A 112 -5.14 -20.18 6.64
CA GLY A 112 -6.40 -19.44 6.54
C GLY A 112 -6.38 -18.38 5.43
N MET A 113 -5.23 -17.76 5.15
CA MET A 113 -5.05 -16.82 4.05
C MET A 113 -4.86 -17.51 2.70
N ALA A 114 -4.19 -18.66 2.65
CA ALA A 114 -3.90 -19.35 1.40
C ALA A 114 -5.17 -19.80 0.66
N LEU A 115 -6.21 -20.23 1.37
CA LEU A 115 -7.45 -20.71 0.77
C LEU A 115 -8.19 -19.60 -0.03
N PRO A 116 -8.53 -18.44 0.53
CA PRO A 116 -9.19 -17.39 -0.23
C PRO A 116 -8.26 -16.77 -1.30
N ALA A 117 -6.96 -16.66 -1.03
CA ALA A 117 -6.00 -16.17 -2.03
C ALA A 117 -5.94 -17.11 -3.26
N THR A 118 -5.91 -18.42 -3.06
CA THR A 118 -5.93 -19.39 -4.15
C THR A 118 -7.23 -19.28 -4.96
N ARG A 119 -8.38 -19.11 -4.31
CA ARG A 119 -9.67 -18.91 -5.00
C ARG A 119 -9.65 -17.66 -5.88
N ALA A 120 -9.13 -16.54 -5.38
CA ALA A 120 -9.01 -15.30 -6.14
C ALA A 120 -8.09 -15.48 -7.37
N VAL A 121 -6.95 -16.16 -7.23
CA VAL A 121 -6.04 -16.46 -8.37
C VAL A 121 -6.70 -17.34 -9.41
N VAL A 122 -7.47 -18.34 -9.00
CA VAL A 122 -8.22 -19.20 -9.94
C VAL A 122 -9.31 -18.40 -10.66
N ALA A 123 -10.04 -17.55 -9.92
CA ALA A 123 -11.08 -16.69 -10.52
C ALA A 123 -10.51 -15.70 -11.53
N MET A 124 -9.29 -15.19 -11.35
CA MET A 124 -8.62 -14.32 -12.33
C MET A 124 -8.32 -15.01 -13.66
N LYS A 125 -8.20 -16.33 -13.68
CA LYS A 125 -7.95 -17.12 -14.90
C LYS A 125 -9.21 -17.49 -15.65
N ASP A 126 -10.37 -17.25 -15.05
CA ASP A 126 -11.65 -17.53 -15.72
C ASP A 126 -11.97 -16.41 -16.71
N THR A 127 -11.78 -16.72 -17.99
CA THR A 127 -12.09 -15.85 -19.13
C THR A 127 -13.34 -16.28 -19.87
N THR A 128 -14.11 -17.22 -19.33
CA THR A 128 -15.38 -17.66 -19.90
C THR A 128 -16.42 -16.53 -19.78
N ASN A 129 -17.21 -16.32 -20.83
CA ASN A 129 -18.26 -15.29 -20.89
C ASN A 129 -17.76 -13.83 -20.71
N SER A 130 -16.60 -13.50 -21.28
CA SER A 130 -16.16 -12.11 -21.36
C SER A 130 -17.01 -11.31 -22.35
N ASP A 131 -17.49 -10.14 -21.95
CA ASP A 131 -18.21 -9.20 -22.82
C ASP A 131 -17.23 -8.48 -23.76
N LEU A 132 -16.01 -8.22 -23.29
CA LEU A 132 -14.94 -7.58 -24.03
C LEU A 132 -13.64 -8.38 -23.87
N THR A 133 -12.96 -8.63 -24.99
CA THR A 133 -11.65 -9.28 -25.01
C THR A 133 -10.63 -8.38 -25.70
N ILE A 134 -9.61 -7.97 -24.97
CA ILE A 134 -8.51 -7.14 -25.48
C ILE A 134 -7.21 -7.93 -25.31
N LYS A 135 -6.47 -8.10 -26.40
CA LYS A 135 -5.11 -8.63 -26.38
C LYS A 135 -4.13 -7.49 -26.16
N ALA A 136 -3.44 -7.48 -25.04
CA ALA A 136 -2.36 -6.55 -24.77
C ALA A 136 -1.02 -7.23 -25.07
N THR A 137 -0.24 -6.64 -25.97
CA THR A 137 1.09 -7.15 -26.37
C THR A 137 2.15 -6.14 -25.92
N GLY A 138 3.07 -6.59 -25.05
CA GLY A 138 4.21 -5.78 -24.60
C GLY A 138 5.34 -5.85 -25.62
N TYR A 139 5.80 -4.69 -26.05
CA TYR A 139 7.03 -4.52 -26.80
C TYR A 139 8.03 -3.73 -25.96
N GLN A 140 9.31 -3.77 -26.29
CA GLN A 140 10.27 -2.87 -25.67
C GLN A 140 9.87 -1.42 -25.93
N TRP A 141 9.44 -0.77 -24.86
CA TRP A 141 9.06 0.62 -24.70
C TRP A 141 7.73 1.04 -25.35
N LYS A 142 6.83 0.09 -25.69
CA LYS A 142 5.47 0.38 -26.16
C LYS A 142 4.52 -0.79 -25.91
N TRP A 143 3.22 -0.52 -25.92
CA TRP A 143 2.17 -1.53 -25.81
C TRP A 143 1.29 -1.54 -27.05
N GLY A 144 0.96 -2.73 -27.53
CA GLY A 144 -0.06 -2.91 -28.58
C GLY A 144 -1.33 -3.42 -27.95
N TYR A 145 -2.46 -2.90 -28.40
CA TYR A 145 -3.79 -3.33 -27.99
C TYR A 145 -4.60 -3.74 -29.22
N ASP A 146 -5.10 -4.98 -29.20
CA ASP A 146 -5.97 -5.54 -30.24
C ASP A 146 -7.31 -5.91 -29.61
N TYR A 147 -8.40 -5.31 -30.06
CA TYR A 147 -9.75 -5.64 -29.62
C TYR A 147 -10.24 -6.85 -30.40
N ILE A 148 -10.31 -8.03 -29.75
CA ILE A 148 -10.59 -9.31 -30.38
C ILE A 148 -12.09 -9.61 -30.37
N LYS A 149 -12.82 -9.17 -29.31
CA LYS A 149 -14.24 -9.45 -29.14
C LYS A 149 -14.91 -8.33 -28.37
N GLY A 150 -16.16 -8.00 -28.72
CA GLY A 150 -16.99 -7.03 -28.03
C GLY A 150 -17.00 -5.67 -28.71
N GLU A 151 -17.31 -4.62 -27.93
CA GLU A 151 -17.32 -3.25 -28.45
C GLU A 151 -15.93 -2.84 -28.92
N GLY A 152 -15.82 -2.41 -30.17
CA GLY A 152 -14.55 -2.06 -30.80
C GLY A 152 -13.79 -3.23 -31.44
N GLU A 153 -14.42 -4.39 -31.68
CA GLU A 153 -13.81 -5.53 -32.36
C GLU A 153 -13.14 -5.11 -33.68
N GLY A 154 -11.89 -5.54 -33.88
CA GLY A 154 -11.07 -5.18 -35.03
C GLY A 154 -10.26 -3.90 -34.87
N ILE A 155 -10.43 -3.14 -33.83
CA ILE A 155 -9.58 -1.95 -33.52
C ILE A 155 -8.22 -2.45 -33.02
N SER A 156 -7.16 -1.88 -33.57
CA SER A 156 -5.77 -2.17 -33.19
C SER A 156 -4.95 -0.89 -33.14
N PHE A 157 -4.19 -0.68 -32.08
CA PHE A 157 -3.33 0.50 -31.95
C PHE A 157 -2.11 0.26 -31.07
N LEU A 158 -1.09 1.10 -31.24
CA LEU A 158 0.09 1.13 -30.40
C LEU A 158 0.03 2.32 -29.45
N SER A 159 0.22 2.06 -28.17
CA SER A 159 0.39 3.07 -27.12
C SER A 159 1.87 3.31 -26.87
N THR A 160 2.33 4.52 -27.07
CA THR A 160 3.71 4.98 -26.83
C THR A 160 3.71 6.03 -25.76
N LEU A 161 4.92 6.39 -25.24
CA LEU A 161 5.05 7.51 -24.34
C LEU A 161 4.60 8.81 -25.04
N THR A 162 3.85 9.63 -24.34
CA THR A 162 3.42 10.95 -24.81
C THR A 162 4.59 11.92 -24.93
N THR A 163 5.59 11.76 -24.03
CA THR A 163 6.79 12.59 -24.05
C THR A 163 7.63 12.32 -25.31
N PRO A 164 7.96 13.31 -26.12
CA PRO A 164 8.83 13.17 -27.28
C PRO A 164 10.20 12.58 -26.91
N ARG A 165 10.77 11.81 -27.82
CA ARG A 165 12.02 11.08 -27.59
C ARG A 165 13.21 11.98 -27.29
N ASP A 166 13.32 13.09 -27.96
CA ASP A 166 14.34 14.12 -27.77
C ASP A 166 14.31 14.74 -26.37
N GLN A 167 13.12 14.88 -25.78
CA GLN A 167 12.96 15.32 -24.39
C GLN A 167 13.33 14.22 -23.38
N ILE A 168 13.07 12.96 -23.71
CA ILE A 168 13.47 11.81 -22.88
C ILE A 168 15.00 11.71 -22.85
N ASP A 169 15.65 11.85 -24.00
CA ASP A 169 17.10 11.74 -24.17
C ASP A 169 17.85 13.04 -23.79
N ASN A 170 17.16 14.04 -23.22
CA ASN A 170 17.67 15.36 -22.82
C ASN A 170 18.28 16.16 -23.98
N GLN A 171 17.87 15.93 -25.22
CA GLN A 171 18.29 16.67 -26.42
C GLN A 171 17.42 17.92 -26.65
N ALA A 172 16.25 18.00 -26.03
CA ALA A 172 15.35 19.14 -26.06
C ALA A 172 14.90 19.54 -24.65
N PRO A 173 14.52 20.83 -24.43
CA PRO A 173 13.95 21.28 -23.14
C PRO A 173 12.70 20.47 -22.79
N LYS A 174 12.59 20.06 -21.53
CA LYS A 174 11.40 19.32 -21.06
C LYS A 174 10.18 20.25 -21.04
N SER A 175 9.10 19.81 -21.65
CA SER A 175 7.81 20.50 -21.58
C SER A 175 7.23 20.35 -20.17
N THR A 176 6.55 21.37 -19.67
CA THR A 176 5.78 21.35 -18.42
C THR A 176 4.39 20.74 -18.60
N THR A 177 4.05 20.29 -19.81
CA THR A 177 2.71 19.80 -20.18
C THR A 177 2.56 18.26 -20.08
N TYR A 178 3.61 17.55 -19.63
CA TYR A 178 3.62 16.10 -19.50
C TYR A 178 3.89 15.68 -18.05
#